data_0d0a3095f58edfbdc0d6f538c5063f22
#
_entry.id   0d0a3095f58edfbdc0d6f538c5063f22
#
_cell.length_a   1.000
_cell.length_b   1.000
_cell.length_c   1.000
_cell.angle_alpha   90.00
_cell.angle_beta   90.00
_cell.angle_gamma   90.00
#
_symmetry.space_group_name_H-M   'P 1'
#
loop_
_entity.id
_entity.type
_entity.pdbx_description
1 polymer ?
#
loop_
_entity_poly.entity_id
_entity_poly.type
_entity_poly.pdbx_seq_one_letter_code
_entity_poly.pdbx_strand_id
1 'polypeptide(L)'
;ENCRYISGFHASARVVVVTREIAYLLTDFRYGEAARMQVKDCKVVVYQKLAKSIEEILRRHDIRGVLLEHEHLTLAQADIYETVCKQWNAVPVKDTTLDTLLKEMRAVKTEKEIENIKAAQSITDAAFTHILDYIDSNKSEREIALELEFFMRKQGAEKIAFDTIVVSGTN
;
A
#
# COMPACT_ATOMS: atom_id res chain seq x y z
N GLU A 1 1.89 -1.28 -1.79
CA GLU A 1 0.60 -1.91 -1.44
C GLU A 1 0.73 -2.87 -0.25
N ASN A 2 1.69 -3.79 -0.26
CA ASN A 2 1.84 -4.84 0.75
C ASN A 2 2.07 -4.31 2.17
N CYS A 3 2.82 -3.23 2.35
CA CYS A 3 2.94 -2.57 3.65
C CYS A 3 1.58 -2.08 4.20
N ARG A 4 0.68 -1.57 3.33
CA ARG A 4 -0.67 -1.18 3.73
C ARG A 4 -1.51 -2.40 4.10
N TYR A 5 -1.40 -3.49 3.33
CA TYR A 5 -2.09 -4.74 3.61
C TYR A 5 -1.75 -5.30 4.99
N ILE A 6 -0.46 -5.34 5.34
CA ILE A 6 0.01 -5.90 6.62
C ILE A 6 -0.30 -4.97 7.80
N SER A 7 -0.09 -3.64 7.64
CA SER A 7 -0.17 -2.68 8.75
C SER A 7 -1.50 -1.94 8.88
N GLY A 8 -2.35 -2.01 7.85
CA GLY A 8 -3.55 -1.16 7.75
C GLY A 8 -3.26 0.33 7.58
N PHE A 9 -1.98 0.74 7.47
CA PHE A 9 -1.56 2.14 7.50
C PHE A 9 -1.03 2.62 6.15
N HIS A 10 -1.46 3.81 5.74
CA HIS A 10 -1.01 4.46 4.51
C HIS A 10 -0.10 5.66 4.81
N ALA A 11 1.15 5.60 4.35
CA ALA A 11 2.12 6.70 4.43
C ALA A 11 3.13 6.58 3.29
N SER A 12 3.76 7.68 2.89
CA SER A 12 4.83 7.67 1.89
C SER A 12 6.16 7.12 2.44
N ALA A 13 6.41 7.32 3.74
CA ALA A 13 7.57 6.78 4.43
C ALA A 13 7.14 5.65 5.38
N ARG A 14 7.19 4.41 4.89
CA ARG A 14 6.86 3.23 5.67
C ARG A 14 7.66 2.01 5.24
N VAL A 15 8.08 1.22 6.21
CA VAL A 15 8.64 -0.12 6.02
C VAL A 15 8.01 -1.04 7.06
N VAL A 16 7.64 -2.24 6.65
CA VAL A 16 7.13 -3.27 7.55
C VAL A 16 8.20 -4.35 7.69
N VAL A 17 8.53 -4.70 8.91
CA VAL A 17 9.41 -5.81 9.25
C VAL A 17 8.61 -6.82 10.05
N VAL A 18 8.43 -8.01 9.50
CA VAL A 18 7.70 -9.10 10.16
C VAL A 18 8.70 -10.11 10.69
N THR A 19 8.62 -10.40 11.99
CA THR A 19 9.37 -11.45 12.64
C THR A 19 8.46 -12.62 12.98
N ARG A 20 8.99 -13.70 13.56
CA ARG A 20 8.16 -14.84 14.00
C ARG A 20 7.24 -14.48 15.18
N GLU A 21 7.55 -13.41 15.91
CA GLU A 21 6.83 -13.05 17.13
C GLU A 21 5.97 -11.81 16.96
N ILE A 22 6.42 -10.83 16.17
CA ILE A 22 5.79 -9.53 16.09
C ILE A 22 6.09 -8.86 14.75
N ALA A 23 5.13 -8.08 14.25
CA ALA A 23 5.33 -7.17 13.13
C ALA A 23 5.67 -5.76 13.62
N TYR A 24 6.56 -5.09 12.92
CA TYR A 24 6.96 -3.70 13.15
C TYR A 24 6.56 -2.83 11.96
N LEU A 25 5.94 -1.69 12.22
CA LEU A 25 5.79 -0.61 11.24
C LEU A 25 6.82 0.48 11.56
N LEU A 26 7.79 0.64 10.68
CA LEU A 26 8.79 1.71 10.76
C LEU A 26 8.32 2.88 9.91
N THR A 27 8.26 4.07 10.50
CA THR A 27 7.88 5.31 9.80
C THR A 27 8.71 6.49 10.30
N ASP A 28 8.69 7.59 9.59
CA ASP A 28 9.37 8.80 10.04
C ASP A 28 8.51 9.66 11.00
N PHE A 29 9.08 10.75 11.50
CA PHE A 29 8.43 11.62 12.48
C PHE A 29 7.12 12.23 11.99
N ARG A 30 6.95 12.44 10.67
CA ARG A 30 5.74 13.04 10.06
C ARG A 30 4.49 12.19 10.29
N TYR A 31 4.67 10.89 10.34
CA TYR A 31 3.57 9.93 10.46
C TYR A 31 3.50 9.24 11.81
N GLY A 32 4.45 9.51 12.71
CA GLY A 32 4.61 8.78 13.97
C GLY A 32 3.38 8.82 14.87
N GLU A 33 2.73 9.97 15.01
CA GLU A 33 1.54 10.12 15.82
C GLU A 33 0.34 9.40 15.21
N ALA A 34 0.05 9.66 13.93
CA ALA A 34 -1.05 9.01 13.22
C ALA A 34 -0.88 7.48 13.20
N ALA A 35 0.34 6.98 12.99
CA ALA A 35 0.61 5.56 13.03
C ALA A 35 0.31 4.95 14.42
N ARG A 36 0.71 5.59 15.52
CA ARG A 36 0.41 5.11 16.88
C ARG A 36 -1.08 5.06 17.19
N MET A 37 -1.87 5.98 16.61
CA MET A 37 -3.31 6.02 16.81
C MET A 37 -4.06 4.98 15.97
N GLN A 38 -3.59 4.69 14.77
CA GLN A 38 -4.32 3.89 13.78
C GLN A 38 -3.89 2.42 13.73
N VAL A 39 -2.58 2.15 13.95
CA VAL A 39 -2.02 0.81 13.78
C VAL A 39 -2.22 -0.01 15.05
N LYS A 40 -2.86 -1.19 14.91
CA LYS A 40 -3.17 -2.08 16.05
C LYS A 40 -2.30 -3.34 16.06
N ASP A 41 -2.01 -3.88 14.89
CA ASP A 41 -1.39 -5.20 14.75
C ASP A 41 0.12 -5.16 14.51
N CYS A 42 0.71 -3.96 14.49
CA CYS A 42 2.15 -3.76 14.36
C CYS A 42 2.68 -2.85 15.46
N LYS A 43 3.88 -3.13 15.95
CA LYS A 43 4.60 -2.22 16.82
C LYS A 43 5.17 -1.06 16.01
N VAL A 44 4.70 0.16 16.30
CA VAL A 44 5.15 1.37 15.60
C VAL A 44 6.52 1.81 16.11
N VAL A 45 7.46 1.98 15.17
CA VAL A 45 8.81 2.51 15.41
C VAL A 45 8.99 3.77 14.59
N VAL A 46 9.17 4.91 15.26
CA VAL A 46 9.50 6.18 14.58
C VAL A 46 11.01 6.27 14.48
N TYR A 47 11.53 6.15 13.26
CA TYR A 47 12.96 6.13 13.03
C TYR A 47 13.54 7.54 12.75
N GLN A 48 14.77 7.76 13.18
CA GLN A 48 15.61 8.85 12.68
C GLN A 48 16.49 8.36 11.52
N LYS A 49 17.01 7.13 11.63
CA LYS A 49 17.79 6.44 10.60
C LYS A 49 17.20 5.04 10.41
N LEU A 50 16.59 4.81 9.26
CA LEU A 50 15.90 3.56 8.94
C LEU A 50 16.82 2.33 9.12
N ALA A 51 18.02 2.39 8.55
CA ALA A 51 18.99 1.29 8.61
C ALA A 51 19.30 0.86 10.05
N LYS A 52 19.51 1.83 10.96
CA LYS A 52 19.78 1.55 12.37
C LYS A 52 18.59 0.89 13.07
N SER A 53 17.38 1.35 12.78
CA SER A 53 16.17 0.75 13.38
C SER A 53 15.92 -0.67 12.88
N ILE A 54 16.24 -0.96 11.62
CA ILE A 54 16.16 -2.34 11.09
C ILE A 54 17.24 -3.20 11.77
N GLU A 55 18.49 -2.74 11.87
CA GLU A 55 19.57 -3.46 12.55
C GLU A 55 19.19 -3.81 14.00
N GLU A 56 18.62 -2.87 14.75
CA GLU A 56 18.16 -3.08 16.11
C GLU A 56 17.08 -4.18 16.21
N ILE A 57 16.17 -4.25 15.22
CA ILE A 57 15.16 -5.32 15.15
C ILE A 57 15.82 -6.67 14.85
N LEU A 58 16.71 -6.73 13.85
CA LEU A 58 17.42 -7.96 13.51
C LEU A 58 18.19 -8.51 14.71
N ARG A 59 18.88 -7.63 15.42
CA ARG A 59 19.63 -7.96 16.64
C ARG A 59 18.74 -8.45 17.77
N ARG A 60 17.62 -7.74 18.02
CA ARG A 60 16.68 -8.09 19.11
C ARG A 60 16.10 -9.48 18.99
N HIS A 61 15.82 -9.91 17.75
CA HIS A 61 15.19 -11.20 17.45
C HIS A 61 16.18 -12.24 16.94
N ASP A 62 17.49 -11.97 17.00
CA ASP A 62 18.59 -12.80 16.47
C ASP A 62 18.31 -13.32 15.05
N ILE A 63 17.84 -12.44 14.17
CA ILE A 63 17.44 -12.79 12.80
C ILE A 63 18.71 -12.97 11.97
N ARG A 64 18.83 -14.14 11.31
CA ARG A 64 19.96 -14.50 10.44
C ARG A 64 19.60 -14.66 8.99
N GLY A 65 18.31 -14.70 8.65
CA GLY A 65 17.81 -14.74 7.28
C GLY A 65 16.71 -13.72 7.11
N VAL A 66 16.74 -12.95 6.03
CA VAL A 66 15.77 -11.87 5.74
C VAL A 66 15.25 -12.03 4.33
N LEU A 67 13.95 -12.31 4.19
CA LEU A 67 13.27 -12.27 2.91
C LEU A 67 13.01 -10.80 2.51
N LEU A 68 13.37 -10.43 1.31
CA LEU A 68 13.12 -9.10 0.75
C LEU A 68 12.03 -9.16 -0.33
N GLU A 69 11.22 -8.13 -0.40
CA GLU A 69 10.16 -7.97 -1.41
C GLU A 69 10.79 -7.62 -2.77
N HIS A 70 11.20 -8.66 -3.52
CA HIS A 70 12.07 -8.56 -4.68
C HIS A 70 11.47 -7.73 -5.83
N GLU A 71 10.18 -7.88 -6.09
CA GLU A 71 9.50 -7.22 -7.22
C GLU A 71 9.23 -5.72 -6.98
N HIS A 72 9.37 -5.24 -5.74
CA HIS A 72 8.94 -3.89 -5.36
C HIS A 72 10.04 -2.99 -4.82
N LEU A 73 11.20 -3.54 -4.44
CA LEU A 73 12.32 -2.76 -3.96
C LEU A 73 13.05 -2.06 -5.11
N THR A 74 13.38 -0.80 -4.90
CA THR A 74 14.38 -0.13 -5.75
C THR A 74 15.77 -0.67 -5.44
N LEU A 75 16.69 -0.55 -6.39
CA LEU A 75 18.11 -0.93 -6.18
C LEU A 75 18.69 -0.21 -4.95
N ALA A 76 18.41 1.10 -4.80
CA ALA A 76 18.88 1.86 -3.65
C ALA A 76 18.36 1.34 -2.31
N GLN A 77 17.11 0.88 -2.25
CA GLN A 77 16.55 0.27 -1.05
C GLN A 77 17.19 -1.10 -0.78
N ALA A 78 17.38 -1.90 -1.82
CA ALA A 78 18.06 -3.19 -1.70
C ALA A 78 19.47 -3.03 -1.14
N ASP A 79 20.26 -2.07 -1.63
CA ASP A 79 21.61 -1.78 -1.14
C ASP A 79 21.65 -1.41 0.34
N ILE A 80 20.67 -0.62 0.80
CA ILE A 80 20.52 -0.28 2.23
C ILE A 80 20.25 -1.54 3.05
N TYR A 81 19.30 -2.38 2.64
CA TYR A 81 18.94 -3.59 3.39
C TYR A 81 20.05 -4.63 3.39
N GLU A 82 20.76 -4.79 2.27
CA GLU A 82 21.94 -5.65 2.21
C GLU A 82 23.05 -5.18 3.16
N THR A 83 23.30 -3.88 3.20
CA THR A 83 24.30 -3.30 4.11
C THR A 83 23.94 -3.60 5.55
N VAL A 84 22.68 -3.41 5.94
CA VAL A 84 22.19 -3.73 7.30
C VAL A 84 22.32 -5.23 7.60
N CYS A 85 21.93 -6.09 6.66
CA CYS A 85 22.08 -7.54 6.81
C CYS A 85 23.54 -7.94 7.01
N LYS A 86 24.47 -7.39 6.22
CA LYS A 86 25.92 -7.65 6.35
C LYS A 86 26.46 -7.22 7.72
N GLN A 87 26.05 -6.07 8.23
CA GLN A 87 26.47 -5.57 9.55
C GLN A 87 26.07 -6.51 10.70
N TRP A 88 24.96 -7.21 10.56
CA TRP A 88 24.46 -8.18 11.54
C TRP A 88 24.77 -9.64 11.21
N ASN A 89 25.54 -9.92 10.15
CA ASN A 89 25.77 -11.28 9.64
C ASN A 89 24.46 -12.03 9.32
N ALA A 90 23.45 -11.31 8.84
CA ALA A 90 22.22 -11.89 8.29
C ALA A 90 22.34 -12.07 6.78
N VAL A 91 21.64 -13.07 6.24
CA VAL A 91 21.63 -13.38 4.82
C VAL A 91 20.36 -12.81 4.18
N PRO A 92 20.46 -11.82 3.29
CA PRO A 92 19.31 -11.37 2.53
C PRO A 92 18.96 -12.38 1.43
N VAL A 93 17.70 -12.80 1.38
CA VAL A 93 17.15 -13.67 0.34
C VAL A 93 16.43 -12.78 -0.66
N LYS A 94 16.92 -12.79 -1.92
CA LYS A 94 16.45 -11.93 -3.00
C LYS A 94 15.82 -12.77 -4.11
N ASP A 95 14.82 -13.50 -3.76
CA ASP A 95 13.98 -14.24 -4.70
C ASP A 95 12.51 -13.81 -4.55
N THR A 96 11.64 -14.41 -5.33
CA THR A 96 10.21 -14.08 -5.35
C THR A 96 9.40 -14.76 -4.24
N THR A 97 10.04 -15.41 -3.27
CA THR A 97 9.34 -16.16 -2.21
C THR A 97 8.39 -15.27 -1.41
N LEU A 98 8.89 -14.11 -0.93
CA LEU A 98 8.06 -13.18 -0.17
C LEU A 98 6.93 -12.60 -1.02
N ASP A 99 7.24 -12.25 -2.27
CA ASP A 99 6.25 -11.69 -3.21
C ASP A 99 5.13 -12.69 -3.50
N THR A 100 5.48 -13.96 -3.70
CA THR A 100 4.52 -15.05 -3.91
C THR A 100 3.62 -15.25 -2.69
N LEU A 101 4.20 -15.35 -1.49
CA LEU A 101 3.45 -15.49 -0.25
C LEU A 101 2.46 -14.34 -0.05
N LEU A 102 2.89 -13.09 -0.27
CA LEU A 102 2.01 -11.93 -0.14
C LEU A 102 0.91 -11.90 -1.20
N LYS A 103 1.19 -12.33 -2.43
CA LYS A 103 0.16 -12.49 -3.48
C LYS A 103 -0.88 -13.54 -3.09
N GLU A 104 -0.46 -14.69 -2.60
CA GLU A 104 -1.34 -15.77 -2.15
C GLU A 104 -2.23 -15.33 -0.97
N MET A 105 -1.63 -14.69 0.04
CA MET A 105 -2.39 -14.15 1.18
C MET A 105 -3.47 -13.15 0.75
N ARG A 106 -3.16 -12.29 -0.24
CA ARG A 106 -4.11 -11.29 -0.77
C ARG A 106 -5.11 -11.86 -1.77
N ALA A 107 -4.86 -13.04 -2.32
CA ALA A 107 -5.77 -13.68 -3.29
C ALA A 107 -7.10 -14.07 -2.63
N VAL A 108 -7.05 -14.60 -1.40
CA VAL A 108 -8.23 -14.97 -0.62
C VAL A 108 -8.61 -13.79 0.27
N LYS A 109 -9.78 -13.19 0.01
CA LYS A 109 -10.27 -12.00 0.73
C LYS A 109 -11.01 -12.39 1.99
N THR A 110 -10.78 -11.66 3.06
CA THR A 110 -11.58 -11.74 4.28
C THR A 110 -12.97 -11.14 4.05
N GLU A 111 -13.93 -11.43 4.93
CA GLU A 111 -15.26 -10.84 4.87
C GLU A 111 -15.22 -9.32 4.88
N LYS A 112 -14.36 -8.72 5.71
CA LYS A 112 -14.19 -7.26 5.77
C LYS A 112 -13.65 -6.66 4.48
N GLU A 113 -12.71 -7.34 3.82
CA GLU A 113 -12.20 -6.91 2.52
C GLU A 113 -13.28 -7.02 1.44
N ILE A 114 -14.11 -8.06 1.48
CA ILE A 114 -15.25 -8.20 0.57
C ILE A 114 -16.27 -7.08 0.79
N GLU A 115 -16.59 -6.73 2.03
CA GLU A 115 -17.45 -5.57 2.34
C GLU A 115 -16.90 -4.27 1.76
N ASN A 116 -15.59 -4.01 1.93
CA ASN A 116 -14.95 -2.83 1.40
C ASN A 116 -14.96 -2.79 -0.15
N ILE A 117 -14.76 -3.95 -0.79
CA ILE A 117 -14.86 -4.08 -2.26
C ILE A 117 -16.29 -3.78 -2.72
N LYS A 118 -17.31 -4.33 -2.04
CA LYS A 118 -18.72 -4.07 -2.35
C LYS A 118 -19.07 -2.59 -2.17
N ALA A 119 -18.57 -1.94 -1.12
CA ALA A 119 -18.78 -0.52 -0.88
C ALA A 119 -18.14 0.33 -2.00
N ALA A 120 -16.91 0.01 -2.41
CA ALA A 120 -16.27 0.69 -3.52
C ALA A 120 -17.01 0.47 -4.85
N GLN A 121 -17.49 -0.75 -5.10
CA GLN A 121 -18.27 -1.08 -6.29
C GLN A 121 -19.60 -0.31 -6.33
N SER A 122 -20.31 -0.18 -5.20
CA SER A 122 -21.57 0.57 -5.15
C SER A 122 -21.40 2.04 -5.52
N ILE A 123 -20.25 2.65 -5.19
CA ILE A 123 -19.93 4.02 -5.63
C ILE A 123 -19.73 4.06 -7.15
N THR A 124 -19.05 3.05 -7.71
CA THR A 124 -18.83 2.95 -9.16
C THR A 124 -20.14 2.78 -9.92
N ASP A 125 -21.04 1.92 -9.42
CA ASP A 125 -22.35 1.67 -10.03
C ASP A 125 -23.23 2.93 -10.00
N ALA A 126 -23.23 3.64 -8.85
CA ALA A 126 -23.93 4.92 -8.73
C ALA A 126 -23.33 5.99 -9.65
N ALA A 127 -22.01 6.03 -9.79
CA ALA A 127 -21.32 6.97 -10.68
C ALA A 127 -21.65 6.67 -12.17
N PHE A 128 -21.72 5.39 -12.53
CA PHE A 128 -22.12 4.99 -13.87
C PHE A 128 -23.57 5.43 -14.16
N THR A 129 -24.49 5.22 -13.25
CA THR A 129 -25.89 5.66 -13.41
C THR A 129 -25.97 7.18 -13.55
N HIS A 130 -25.25 7.92 -12.71
CA HIS A 130 -25.21 9.37 -12.74
C HIS A 130 -24.67 9.92 -14.07
N ILE A 131 -23.60 9.34 -14.59
CA ILE A 131 -22.96 9.85 -15.80
C ILE A 131 -23.82 9.65 -17.06
N LEU A 132 -24.66 8.64 -17.10
CA LEU A 132 -25.59 8.42 -18.23
C LEU A 132 -26.57 9.57 -18.41
N ASP A 133 -26.99 10.21 -17.32
CA ASP A 133 -27.89 11.38 -17.36
C ASP A 133 -27.13 12.69 -17.66
N TYR A 134 -25.81 12.69 -17.47
CA TYR A 134 -24.95 13.87 -17.68
C TYR A 134 -24.40 13.96 -19.10
N ILE A 135 -24.17 12.84 -19.77
CA ILE A 135 -23.60 12.77 -21.13
C ILE A 135 -24.59 13.34 -22.14
N ASP A 136 -24.13 14.33 -22.90
CA ASP A 136 -24.79 14.82 -24.09
C ASP A 136 -23.77 15.30 -25.16
N SER A 137 -24.25 15.62 -26.37
CA SER A 137 -23.40 16.01 -27.51
C SER A 137 -22.65 17.35 -27.32
N ASN A 138 -23.00 18.14 -26.30
CA ASN A 138 -22.36 19.42 -25.98
C ASN A 138 -21.28 19.29 -24.93
N LYS A 139 -21.06 18.09 -24.39
CA LYS A 139 -20.04 17.81 -23.37
C LYS A 139 -18.78 17.30 -24.02
N SER A 140 -17.66 17.86 -23.61
CA SER A 140 -16.34 17.31 -23.96
C SER A 140 -16.02 16.08 -23.15
N GLU A 141 -15.16 15.22 -23.65
CA GLU A 141 -14.61 14.04 -22.94
C GLU A 141 -14.04 14.42 -21.57
N ARG A 142 -13.37 15.58 -21.51
CA ARG A 142 -12.81 16.10 -20.25
C ARG A 142 -13.87 16.48 -19.23
N GLU A 143 -14.97 17.11 -19.65
CA GLU A 143 -16.07 17.46 -18.73
C GLU A 143 -16.74 16.21 -18.18
N ILE A 144 -16.94 15.19 -19.03
CA ILE A 144 -17.48 13.90 -18.61
C ILE A 144 -16.55 13.20 -17.60
N ALA A 145 -15.25 13.17 -17.88
CA ALA A 145 -14.26 12.58 -16.96
C ALA A 145 -14.26 13.28 -15.59
N LEU A 146 -14.23 14.62 -15.57
CA LEU A 146 -14.23 15.41 -14.35
C LEU A 146 -15.52 15.23 -13.53
N GLU A 147 -16.69 15.18 -14.19
CA GLU A 147 -17.96 14.95 -13.51
C GLU A 147 -18.00 13.57 -12.85
N LEU A 148 -17.54 12.54 -13.56
CA LEU A 148 -17.48 11.17 -13.06
C LEU A 148 -16.58 11.08 -11.83
N GLU A 149 -15.39 11.65 -11.89
CA GLU A 149 -14.43 11.65 -10.77
C GLU A 149 -14.96 12.45 -9.56
N PHE A 150 -15.54 13.62 -9.82
CA PHE A 150 -16.10 14.46 -8.76
C PHE A 150 -17.26 13.75 -8.06
N PHE A 151 -18.15 13.12 -8.84
CA PHE A 151 -19.26 12.35 -8.28
C PHE A 151 -18.76 11.22 -7.36
N MET A 152 -17.81 10.38 -7.82
CA MET A 152 -17.25 9.30 -7.00
C MET A 152 -16.64 9.82 -5.70
N ARG A 153 -15.87 10.92 -5.75
CA ARG A 153 -15.28 11.53 -4.55
C ARG A 153 -16.35 12.08 -3.60
N LYS A 154 -17.40 12.68 -4.12
CA LYS A 154 -18.54 13.19 -3.35
C LYS A 154 -19.30 12.06 -2.67
N GLN A 155 -19.34 10.87 -3.27
CA GLN A 155 -19.92 9.66 -2.67
C GLN A 155 -18.99 8.96 -1.65
N GLY A 156 -17.82 9.52 -1.38
CA GLY A 156 -16.90 9.02 -0.35
C GLY A 156 -15.73 8.19 -0.86
N ALA A 157 -15.49 8.12 -2.17
CA ALA A 157 -14.29 7.49 -2.68
C ALA A 157 -13.03 8.26 -2.21
N GLU A 158 -12.10 7.56 -1.61
CA GLU A 158 -10.80 8.12 -1.17
C GLU A 158 -10.01 8.66 -2.37
N LYS A 159 -10.01 7.90 -3.46
CA LYS A 159 -9.38 8.25 -4.74
C LYS A 159 -9.98 7.42 -5.88
N ILE A 160 -9.75 7.85 -7.11
CA ILE A 160 -9.97 7.04 -8.30
C ILE A 160 -8.91 5.93 -8.39
N ALA A 161 -9.27 4.79 -8.97
CA ALA A 161 -8.37 3.64 -9.07
C ALA A 161 -7.26 3.84 -10.11
N PHE A 162 -7.59 4.49 -11.21
CA PHE A 162 -6.70 4.84 -12.33
C PHE A 162 -7.26 6.08 -13.04
N ASP A 163 -6.46 6.72 -13.89
CA ASP A 163 -6.88 7.90 -14.63
C ASP A 163 -8.09 7.57 -15.51
N THR A 164 -9.10 8.42 -15.43
CA THR A 164 -10.37 8.20 -16.14
C THR A 164 -10.17 8.34 -17.65
N ILE A 165 -10.54 7.30 -18.37
CA ILE A 165 -10.48 7.29 -19.85
C ILE A 165 -11.89 7.54 -20.40
N VAL A 166 -12.05 8.65 -21.09
CA VAL A 166 -13.28 8.99 -21.82
C VAL A 166 -12.89 9.33 -23.25
N VAL A 167 -13.42 8.58 -24.18
CA VAL A 167 -13.16 8.77 -25.62
C VAL A 167 -14.46 8.70 -26.40
N SER A 168 -14.54 9.45 -27.51
CA SER A 168 -15.70 9.48 -28.38
C SER A 168 -15.29 9.67 -29.85
N GLY A 169 -16.15 9.29 -30.75
CA GLY A 169 -15.95 9.47 -32.20
C GLY A 169 -14.76 8.64 -32.72
N THR A 170 -13.81 9.33 -33.34
CA THR A 170 -12.61 8.73 -33.98
C THR A 170 -11.38 8.72 -33.13
N ASN A 171 -11.47 9.14 -31.87
CA ASN A 171 -10.34 9.19 -30.92
C ASN A 171 -9.99 7.81 -30.35
#